data_37db582a3d158ac51115cf8bb339f7ae
#
_entry.id   37db582a3d158ac51115cf8bb339f7ae
#
_cell.length_a   1.000
_cell.length_b   1.000
_cell.length_c   1.000
_cell.angle_alpha   90.00
_cell.angle_beta   90.00
_cell.angle_gamma   90.00
#
_symmetry.space_group_name_H-M   'P 1'
#
loop_
_entity.id
_entity.type
_entity.pdbx_description
1 polymer ?
#
loop_
_entity_poly.entity_id
_entity_poly.type
_entity_poly.pdbx_seq_one_letter_code
_entity_poly.pdbx_strand_id
1 'polypeptide(L)'
;MERENLVASYKKLIAGWKKTADEKWKKLILKKKILTEKWMKFTNAGKVFWAGIASLVIFFFLFVFFQICFPELIEKSAGLWNFIILVVSAPVAFAIWHFRDENNRQQIENQRKDINLKEFQKLSEWVSGAHLPEIKTIDKTTQKEGLKDKGETDGEFQLIERTTEKTEEYGKKPHVEGFDTFGKREGAVALQISAIYNLLPFFRGDYGESFRMPAFNLLKSAWQAMQQDSLKKWETANSSSNKQREIIRELRRKAESPMGVALTHVLLSLDQKNMQLNLRDFPEMLPNLCLAGMNFHLSGVDEKARNWSGLNLSGVDFRGAYLKEVQFEESQLKRADLQYADLSEAKLQNAKLLFAELQNANLSYANLQNADLTEANLQNADLTEANLQNANLSKANLQNANLSYANLQNADLTEANLQNANLSGAKLQNAVLLFAKLQNANLSGAKLQNATLWFAKLQNAKLLFAELQNADLRECALSWEHLKQVSYGDLTDSQITEDDFADKFYPEWKAETDPEWEALTEGERMTAMQKFHGETGMYILNEREEQIIP
;
A
#
# COMPACT_ATOMS: atom_id res chain seq x y z
N MET A 1 -46.58 39.83 45.13
CA MET A 1 -46.17 40.61 43.91
C MET A 1 -44.92 41.45 44.10
N GLU A 2 -44.79 42.30 45.14
CA GLU A 2 -43.59 43.14 45.36
C GLU A 2 -42.31 42.35 45.68
N ARG A 3 -42.40 41.28 46.51
CA ARG A 3 -41.23 40.44 46.82
C ARG A 3 -40.70 39.63 45.60
N GLU A 4 -41.56 39.19 44.72
CA GLU A 4 -41.16 38.42 43.52
C GLU A 4 -40.49 39.32 42.47
N ASN A 5 -40.96 40.55 42.33
CA ASN A 5 -40.34 41.57 41.46
C ASN A 5 -38.94 41.99 41.95
N LEU A 6 -38.75 42.06 43.28
CA LEU A 6 -37.45 42.37 43.89
C LEU A 6 -36.45 41.22 43.65
N VAL A 7 -36.87 39.96 43.80
CA VAL A 7 -36.04 38.77 43.58
C VAL A 7 -35.67 38.64 42.08
N ALA A 8 -36.60 38.94 41.17
CA ALA A 8 -36.33 38.93 39.74
C ALA A 8 -35.33 40.05 39.34
N SER A 9 -35.45 41.24 39.95
CA SER A 9 -34.50 42.33 39.72
C SER A 9 -33.10 42.02 40.25
N TYR A 10 -33.00 41.40 41.44
CA TYR A 10 -31.69 40.92 41.97
C TYR A 10 -31.05 39.83 41.11
N LYS A 11 -31.84 38.84 40.64
CA LYS A 11 -31.33 37.81 39.73
C LYS A 11 -30.79 38.40 38.40
N LYS A 12 -31.45 39.41 37.86
CA LYS A 12 -31.04 40.13 36.66
C LYS A 12 -29.74 40.92 36.86
N LEU A 13 -29.60 41.54 38.04
CA LEU A 13 -28.39 42.26 38.44
C LEU A 13 -27.19 41.33 38.63
N ILE A 14 -27.39 40.20 39.30
CA ILE A 14 -26.36 39.16 39.50
C ILE A 14 -25.95 38.53 38.16
N ALA A 15 -26.89 38.26 37.23
CA ALA A 15 -26.60 37.75 35.92
C ALA A 15 -25.80 38.76 35.06
N GLY A 16 -26.11 40.05 35.15
CA GLY A 16 -25.34 41.13 34.54
C GLY A 16 -23.91 41.22 35.07
N TRP A 17 -23.75 41.12 36.41
CA TRP A 17 -22.43 41.09 37.05
C TRP A 17 -21.59 39.88 36.66
N LYS A 18 -22.17 38.67 36.59
CA LYS A 18 -21.48 37.47 36.16
C LYS A 18 -21.00 37.61 34.71
N LYS A 19 -21.83 38.14 33.80
CA LYS A 19 -21.47 38.33 32.41
C LYS A 19 -20.31 39.33 32.25
N THR A 20 -20.36 40.44 32.97
CA THR A 20 -19.31 41.48 32.96
C THR A 20 -18.00 40.99 33.59
N ALA A 21 -18.09 40.19 34.66
CA ALA A 21 -16.94 39.55 35.28
C ALA A 21 -16.29 38.53 34.32
N ASP A 22 -17.08 37.69 33.63
CA ASP A 22 -16.59 36.70 32.67
C ASP A 22 -15.89 37.35 31.47
N GLU A 23 -16.44 38.43 30.93
CA GLU A 23 -15.79 39.19 29.85
C GLU A 23 -14.48 39.85 30.29
N LYS A 24 -14.43 40.40 31.50
CA LYS A 24 -13.20 40.95 32.11
C LYS A 24 -12.16 39.85 32.34
N TRP A 25 -12.57 38.66 32.81
CA TRP A 25 -11.71 37.49 32.99
C TRP A 25 -11.16 37.00 31.67
N LYS A 26 -11.97 36.86 30.62
CA LYS A 26 -11.52 36.45 29.28
C LYS A 26 -10.50 37.44 28.70
N LYS A 27 -10.73 38.76 28.86
CA LYS A 27 -9.76 39.80 28.44
C LYS A 27 -8.46 39.72 29.25
N LEU A 28 -8.52 39.37 30.54
CA LEU A 28 -7.36 39.25 31.41
C LEU A 28 -6.53 38.00 31.06
N ILE A 29 -7.20 36.87 30.74
CA ILE A 29 -6.56 35.63 30.27
C ILE A 29 -5.88 35.86 28.94
N LEU A 30 -6.54 36.54 28.00
CA LEU A 30 -5.96 36.89 26.70
C LEU A 30 -4.74 37.80 26.84
N LYS A 31 -4.83 38.84 27.68
CA LYS A 31 -3.68 39.72 28.01
C LYS A 31 -2.53 38.93 28.67
N LYS A 32 -2.83 37.99 29.56
CA LYS A 32 -1.84 37.11 30.19
C LYS A 32 -1.16 36.25 29.13
N LYS A 33 -1.90 35.68 28.17
CA LYS A 33 -1.35 34.88 27.07
C LYS A 33 -0.42 35.69 26.18
N ILE A 34 -0.82 36.90 25.79
CA ILE A 34 0.02 37.81 24.98
C ILE A 34 1.28 38.25 25.73
N LEU A 35 1.17 38.50 27.04
CA LEU A 35 2.31 38.85 27.89
C LEU A 35 3.29 37.69 28.06
N THR A 36 2.77 36.46 28.24
CA THR A 36 3.62 35.25 28.30
C THR A 36 4.32 34.97 26.97
N GLU A 37 3.65 35.14 25.83
CA GLU A 37 4.27 34.99 24.51
C GLU A 37 5.36 36.06 24.26
N LYS A 38 5.14 37.31 24.68
CA LYS A 38 6.17 38.36 24.61
C LYS A 38 7.33 38.07 25.59
N TRP A 39 7.04 37.60 26.80
CA TRP A 39 8.05 37.21 27.77
C TRP A 39 8.95 36.07 27.27
N MET A 40 8.36 35.08 26.60
CA MET A 40 9.12 33.96 26.02
C MET A 40 10.07 34.39 24.90
N LYS A 41 9.80 35.49 24.22
CA LYS A 41 10.67 36.05 23.13
C LYS A 41 11.89 36.82 23.66
N PHE A 42 11.95 37.19 24.93
CA PHE A 42 13.13 37.84 25.49
C PHE A 42 14.27 36.84 25.70
N THR A 43 15.50 37.30 25.43
CA THR A 43 16.69 36.56 25.87
C THR A 43 16.70 36.43 27.37
N ASN A 44 17.43 35.45 27.92
CA ASN A 44 17.49 35.24 29.37
C ASN A 44 18.03 36.48 30.10
N ALA A 45 19.01 37.18 29.50
CA ALA A 45 19.48 38.48 30.02
C ALA A 45 18.37 39.54 30.02
N GLY A 46 17.54 39.58 28.98
CA GLY A 46 16.38 40.47 28.89
C GLY A 46 15.32 40.16 29.96
N LYS A 47 15.06 38.89 30.25
CA LYS A 47 14.12 38.48 31.32
C LYS A 47 14.58 38.94 32.70
N VAL A 48 15.89 38.81 33.01
CA VAL A 48 16.49 39.27 34.26
C VAL A 48 16.43 40.82 34.36
N PHE A 49 16.74 41.52 33.25
CA PHE A 49 16.66 42.98 33.20
C PHE A 49 15.25 43.49 33.48
N TRP A 50 14.21 42.93 32.84
CA TRP A 50 12.83 43.32 33.06
C TRP A 50 12.32 42.94 34.47
N ALA A 51 12.80 41.82 35.03
CA ALA A 51 12.54 41.47 36.41
C ALA A 51 13.13 42.50 37.40
N GLY A 52 14.36 43.00 37.09
CA GLY A 52 14.99 44.09 37.83
C GLY A 52 14.16 45.37 37.79
N ILE A 53 13.68 45.77 36.62
CA ILE A 53 12.79 46.95 36.50
C ILE A 53 11.50 46.75 37.30
N ALA A 54 10.87 45.55 37.20
CA ALA A 54 9.68 45.25 37.99
C ALA A 54 9.94 45.34 39.48
N SER A 55 11.09 44.89 39.97
CA SER A 55 11.53 45.00 41.36
C SER A 55 11.65 46.47 41.81
N LEU A 56 12.25 47.34 40.98
CA LEU A 56 12.36 48.77 41.27
C LEU A 56 10.99 49.45 41.30
N VAL A 57 10.08 49.10 40.40
CA VAL A 57 8.73 49.64 40.39
C VAL A 57 7.95 49.20 41.63
N ILE A 58 8.06 47.95 42.02
CA ILE A 58 7.42 47.42 43.26
C ILE A 58 7.99 48.13 44.49
N PHE A 59 9.32 48.33 44.55
CA PHE A 59 9.98 49.06 45.62
C PHE A 59 9.41 50.49 45.74
N PHE A 60 9.36 51.21 44.63
CA PHE A 60 8.84 52.59 44.60
C PHE A 60 7.40 52.66 45.14
N PHE A 61 6.52 51.79 44.63
CA PHE A 61 5.13 51.77 45.06
C PHE A 61 4.98 51.39 46.56
N LEU A 62 5.72 50.40 47.04
CA LEU A 62 5.70 50.02 48.46
C LEU A 62 6.25 51.15 49.33
N PHE A 63 7.35 51.77 48.92
CA PHE A 63 7.95 52.88 49.65
C PHE A 63 6.97 54.07 49.77
N VAL A 64 6.37 54.49 48.66
CA VAL A 64 5.39 55.60 48.64
C VAL A 64 4.15 55.22 49.48
N PHE A 65 3.65 53.99 49.33
CA PHE A 65 2.48 53.53 50.12
C PHE A 65 2.75 53.57 51.63
N PHE A 66 3.88 53.04 52.06
CA PHE A 66 4.22 53.05 53.47
C PHE A 66 4.54 54.45 54.01
N GLN A 67 5.17 55.29 53.14
CA GLN A 67 5.45 56.69 53.48
C GLN A 67 4.14 57.50 53.75
N ILE A 68 3.11 57.23 52.97
CA ILE A 68 1.81 57.95 53.08
C ILE A 68 0.96 57.34 54.16
N CYS A 69 0.87 56.01 54.26
CA CYS A 69 -0.10 55.37 55.18
C CYS A 69 0.46 55.08 56.57
N PHE A 70 1.79 54.88 56.71
CA PHE A 70 2.40 54.44 57.97
C PHE A 70 3.82 55.04 58.18
N PRO A 71 3.97 56.37 58.25
CA PRO A 71 5.26 57.05 58.34
C PRO A 71 6.12 56.62 59.52
N GLU A 72 5.50 56.42 60.72
CA GLU A 72 6.22 56.01 61.93
C GLU A 72 6.76 54.57 61.88
N LEU A 73 6.17 53.71 61.08
CA LEU A 73 6.62 52.31 60.92
C LEU A 73 7.89 52.20 60.13
N ILE A 74 8.14 53.12 59.19
CA ILE A 74 9.38 53.16 58.34
C ILE A 74 10.59 53.47 59.22
N GLU A 75 10.45 54.40 60.22
CA GLU A 75 11.59 54.82 61.05
C GLU A 75 11.97 53.81 62.17
N LYS A 76 11.01 52.97 62.62
CA LYS A 76 11.19 52.15 63.83
C LYS A 76 11.26 50.65 63.62
N SER A 77 11.00 50.08 62.38
CA SER A 77 10.83 48.64 62.22
C SER A 77 11.83 48.04 61.19
N ALA A 78 12.90 47.38 61.69
CA ALA A 78 13.79 46.58 60.90
C ALA A 78 13.07 45.42 60.16
N GLY A 79 11.97 44.90 60.74
CA GLY A 79 11.17 43.83 60.09
C GLY A 79 10.43 44.26 58.87
N LEU A 80 9.98 45.54 58.79
CA LEU A 80 9.35 46.09 57.56
C LEU A 80 10.35 46.17 56.42
N TRP A 81 11.54 46.62 56.68
CA TRP A 81 12.60 46.68 55.67
C TRP A 81 12.98 45.30 55.12
N ASN A 82 13.08 44.30 56.00
CA ASN A 82 13.32 42.92 55.57
C ASN A 82 12.18 42.37 54.69
N PHE A 83 10.91 42.69 55.01
CA PHE A 83 9.76 42.32 54.17
C PHE A 83 9.79 43.01 52.82
N ILE A 84 10.07 44.34 52.78
CA ILE A 84 10.19 45.08 51.50
C ILE A 84 11.30 44.51 50.65
N ILE A 85 12.48 44.22 51.22
CA ILE A 85 13.61 43.60 50.49
C ILE A 85 13.22 42.24 49.91
N LEU A 86 12.52 41.40 50.70
CA LEU A 86 12.06 40.07 50.25
C LEU A 86 11.10 40.21 49.05
N VAL A 87 10.08 41.07 49.14
CA VAL A 87 9.09 41.27 48.07
C VAL A 87 9.70 41.88 46.83
N VAL A 88 10.63 42.83 46.98
CA VAL A 88 11.34 43.50 45.87
C VAL A 88 12.30 42.55 45.15
N SER A 89 12.97 41.68 45.89
CA SER A 89 13.91 40.70 45.31
C SER A 89 13.23 39.49 44.64
N ALA A 90 11.97 39.20 44.99
CA ALA A 90 11.25 38.04 44.49
C ALA A 90 11.18 37.95 42.95
N PRO A 91 10.91 39.03 42.17
CA PRO A 91 10.91 38.93 40.71
C PRO A 91 12.25 38.56 40.12
N VAL A 92 13.34 39.08 40.66
CA VAL A 92 14.72 38.76 40.20
C VAL A 92 15.08 37.34 40.57
N ALA A 93 14.79 36.93 41.83
CA ALA A 93 15.03 35.57 42.28
C ALA A 93 14.24 34.55 41.43
N PHE A 94 12.98 34.83 41.11
CA PHE A 94 12.18 34.01 40.24
C PHE A 94 12.74 33.94 38.81
N ALA A 95 13.19 35.04 38.24
CA ALA A 95 13.80 35.05 36.89
C ALA A 95 15.10 34.23 36.86
N ILE A 96 15.95 34.34 37.89
CA ILE A 96 17.20 33.56 37.99
C ILE A 96 16.88 32.06 38.15
N TRP A 97 15.90 31.71 39.01
CA TRP A 97 15.47 30.33 39.20
C TRP A 97 14.91 29.73 37.91
N HIS A 98 14.05 30.44 37.21
CA HIS A 98 13.49 29.99 35.94
C HIS A 98 14.54 29.78 34.87
N PHE A 99 15.52 30.70 34.74
CA PHE A 99 16.65 30.56 33.86
C PHE A 99 17.50 29.33 34.18
N ARG A 100 17.76 29.07 35.46
CA ARG A 100 18.52 27.91 35.91
C ARG A 100 17.78 26.60 35.63
N ASP A 101 16.47 26.56 35.86
CA ASP A 101 15.62 25.39 35.53
C ASP A 101 15.59 25.11 34.02
N GLU A 102 15.43 26.16 33.22
CA GLU A 102 15.43 26.02 31.74
C GLU A 102 16.77 25.52 31.19
N ASN A 103 17.88 26.06 31.70
CA ASN A 103 19.22 25.57 31.33
C ASN A 103 19.45 24.11 31.75
N ASN A 104 19.04 23.75 32.96
CA ASN A 104 19.15 22.36 33.42
C ASN A 104 18.34 21.40 32.54
N ARG A 105 17.13 21.78 32.14
CA ARG A 105 16.30 20.99 31.22
C ARG A 105 16.96 20.83 29.86
N GLN A 106 17.47 21.91 29.28
CA GLN A 106 18.21 21.87 28.00
C GLN A 106 19.48 20.99 28.08
N GLN A 107 20.19 21.06 29.20
CA GLN A 107 21.38 20.24 29.40
C GLN A 107 21.04 18.74 29.49
N ILE A 108 19.98 18.39 30.22
CA ILE A 108 19.47 17.02 30.31
C ILE A 108 18.99 16.51 28.94
N GLU A 109 18.29 17.35 28.16
CA GLU A 109 17.83 17.00 26.83
C GLU A 109 19.01 16.77 25.87
N ASN A 110 20.04 17.62 25.90
CA ASN A 110 21.24 17.45 25.09
C ASN A 110 22.00 16.17 25.47
N GLN A 111 22.14 15.87 26.76
CA GLN A 111 22.76 14.62 27.21
C GLN A 111 21.95 13.39 26.73
N ARG A 112 20.63 13.44 26.77
CA ARG A 112 19.78 12.37 26.21
C ARG A 112 20.02 12.20 24.71
N LYS A 113 20.08 13.30 23.95
CA LYS A 113 20.36 13.26 22.50
C LYS A 113 21.72 12.62 22.22
N ASP A 114 22.74 12.95 22.97
CA ASP A 114 24.08 12.38 22.81
C ASP A 114 24.13 10.87 23.12
N ILE A 115 23.44 10.45 24.18
CA ILE A 115 23.32 9.02 24.53
C ILE A 115 22.59 8.28 23.43
N ASN A 116 21.43 8.79 23.00
CA ASN A 116 20.63 8.18 21.95
C ASN A 116 21.40 8.12 20.60
N LEU A 117 22.18 9.15 20.28
CA LEU A 117 23.01 9.15 19.07
C LEU A 117 24.08 8.05 19.11
N LYS A 118 24.77 7.88 20.23
CA LYS A 118 25.77 6.81 20.39
C LYS A 118 25.14 5.43 20.31
N GLU A 119 23.98 5.24 20.93
CA GLU A 119 23.22 3.98 20.85
C GLU A 119 22.79 3.71 19.41
N PHE A 120 22.21 4.70 18.72
CA PHE A 120 21.82 4.58 17.32
C PHE A 120 23.01 4.22 16.41
N GLN A 121 24.15 4.87 16.57
CA GLN A 121 25.36 4.58 15.82
C GLN A 121 25.80 3.13 16.01
N LYS A 122 25.83 2.64 17.26
CA LYS A 122 26.16 1.25 17.58
C LYS A 122 25.17 0.28 16.93
N LEU A 123 23.87 0.54 17.01
CA LEU A 123 22.84 -0.30 16.36
C LEU A 123 23.00 -0.30 14.84
N SER A 124 23.32 0.84 14.22
CA SER A 124 23.51 0.94 12.77
C SER A 124 24.69 0.10 12.28
N GLU A 125 25.79 0.08 13.03
CA GLU A 125 26.96 -0.77 12.74
C GLU A 125 26.62 -2.27 12.81
N TRP A 126 25.78 -2.67 13.75
CA TRP A 126 25.34 -4.05 13.91
C TRP A 126 24.37 -4.48 12.80
N VAL A 127 23.38 -3.66 12.47
CA VAL A 127 22.41 -3.95 11.41
C VAL A 127 23.10 -3.99 10.04
N SER A 128 24.05 -3.09 9.79
CA SER A 128 24.83 -3.08 8.53
C SER A 128 25.81 -4.27 8.41
N GLY A 129 25.99 -5.04 9.46
CA GLY A 129 26.93 -6.17 9.47
C GLY A 129 28.39 -5.76 9.53
N ALA A 130 28.70 -4.52 9.91
CA ALA A 130 30.09 -4.02 10.00
C ALA A 130 30.97 -4.86 10.94
N HIS A 131 30.37 -5.54 11.90
CA HIS A 131 31.05 -6.44 12.84
C HIS A 131 30.97 -7.93 12.47
N LEU A 132 30.34 -8.26 11.32
CA LEU A 132 30.28 -9.65 10.86
C LEU A 132 31.66 -10.07 10.33
N PRO A 133 32.09 -11.31 10.59
CA PRO A 133 33.29 -11.86 9.97
C PRO A 133 33.11 -11.97 8.45
N GLU A 134 34.12 -11.68 7.67
CA GLU A 134 34.10 -11.90 6.23
C GLU A 134 33.92 -13.38 5.93
N ILE A 135 32.88 -13.71 5.15
CA ILE A 135 32.62 -15.07 4.67
C ILE A 135 33.33 -15.22 3.34
N LYS A 136 34.36 -16.06 3.29
CA LYS A 136 34.94 -16.51 2.03
C LYS A 136 34.31 -17.86 1.67
N THR A 137 33.50 -17.87 0.61
CA THR A 137 32.99 -19.13 0.05
C THR A 137 34.08 -19.74 -0.80
N ILE A 138 34.65 -20.85 -0.37
CA ILE A 138 35.63 -21.60 -1.15
C ILE A 138 34.87 -22.79 -1.79
N ASP A 139 34.69 -22.74 -3.09
CA ASP A 139 34.17 -23.87 -3.85
C ASP A 139 35.30 -24.92 -4.02
N LYS A 140 35.32 -25.92 -3.16
CA LYS A 140 36.22 -27.08 -3.35
C LYS A 140 35.51 -28.09 -4.24
N THR A 141 35.91 -28.16 -5.50
CA THR A 141 35.50 -29.25 -6.38
C THR A 141 36.48 -30.42 -6.18
N THR A 142 36.09 -31.42 -5.43
CA THR A 142 36.89 -32.64 -5.31
C THR A 142 36.53 -33.55 -6.46
N GLN A 143 37.44 -33.70 -7.44
CA GLN A 143 37.35 -34.79 -8.41
C GLN A 143 37.90 -36.04 -7.74
N LYS A 144 37.05 -37.03 -7.46
CA LYS A 144 37.49 -38.38 -7.19
C LYS A 144 37.74 -39.06 -8.55
N GLU A 145 38.98 -39.13 -8.99
CA GLU A 145 39.39 -40.07 -10.02
C GLU A 145 39.36 -41.47 -9.43
N GLY A 146 38.38 -42.25 -9.83
CA GLY A 146 38.37 -43.71 -9.58
C GLY A 146 39.45 -44.37 -10.40
N LEU A 147 40.40 -45.04 -9.73
CA LEU A 147 41.39 -45.89 -10.38
C LEU A 147 40.68 -46.96 -11.24
N LYS A 148 40.97 -46.93 -12.54
CA LYS A 148 40.58 -47.97 -13.47
C LYS A 148 41.34 -49.26 -13.14
N ASP A 149 40.65 -50.25 -12.67
CA ASP A 149 41.12 -51.62 -12.72
C ASP A 149 40.86 -52.19 -14.13
N LYS A 150 41.92 -52.75 -14.75
CA LYS A 150 41.87 -53.33 -16.10
C LYS A 150 41.24 -54.73 -16.01
N GLY A 151 40.05 -54.87 -16.53
CA GLY A 151 39.46 -56.21 -16.73
C GLY A 151 38.22 -56.10 -17.63
N GLU A 152 38.36 -56.62 -18.77
CA GLU A 152 37.47 -56.92 -19.89
C GLU A 152 35.95 -56.90 -19.70
N THR A 153 35.27 -56.34 -20.74
CA THR A 153 33.92 -56.60 -21.30
C THR A 153 32.73 -55.98 -20.59
N ASP A 154 31.98 -55.32 -21.44
CA ASP A 154 30.58 -54.87 -21.45
C ASP A 154 30.29 -53.46 -20.99
N GLY A 155 29.68 -52.72 -21.94
CA GLY A 155 29.36 -51.30 -21.82
C GLY A 155 28.31 -50.92 -20.80
N GLU A 156 28.74 -50.30 -19.75
CA GLU A 156 27.90 -49.48 -18.88
C GLU A 156 28.45 -48.06 -18.78
N PHE A 157 27.62 -47.11 -19.19
CA PHE A 157 27.88 -45.68 -18.96
C PHE A 157 27.86 -45.42 -17.47
N GLN A 158 29.00 -45.20 -16.81
CA GLN A 158 29.03 -44.68 -15.45
C GLN A 158 28.82 -43.16 -15.45
N LEU A 159 27.72 -42.76 -14.81
CA LEU A 159 27.45 -41.38 -14.44
C LEU A 159 28.57 -40.90 -13.47
N ILE A 160 29.28 -39.85 -13.89
CA ILE A 160 30.20 -39.13 -13.00
C ILE A 160 29.36 -38.21 -12.14
N GLU A 161 29.04 -38.59 -10.91
CA GLU A 161 28.45 -37.67 -9.93
C GLU A 161 29.48 -36.64 -9.51
N ARG A 162 29.25 -35.38 -9.94
CA ARG A 162 29.96 -34.22 -9.42
C ARG A 162 29.29 -33.75 -8.14
N THR A 163 29.81 -34.13 -7.02
CA THR A 163 29.43 -33.54 -5.73
C THR A 163 30.25 -32.27 -5.50
N THR A 164 29.57 -31.13 -5.51
CA THR A 164 30.17 -29.84 -5.15
C THR A 164 29.89 -29.59 -3.66
N GLU A 165 30.87 -29.80 -2.80
CA GLU A 165 30.76 -29.36 -1.39
C GLU A 165 31.14 -27.88 -1.29
N LYS A 166 30.20 -27.07 -0.86
CA LYS A 166 30.46 -25.67 -0.49
C LYS A 166 30.89 -25.60 0.96
N THR A 167 32.15 -25.32 1.19
CA THR A 167 32.68 -25.07 2.54
C THR A 167 32.81 -23.57 2.74
N GLU A 168 32.12 -23.01 3.75
CA GLU A 168 32.25 -21.62 4.14
C GLU A 168 33.40 -21.48 5.17
N GLU A 169 34.50 -20.82 4.80
CA GLU A 169 35.58 -20.47 5.73
C GLU A 169 35.45 -19.01 6.18
N TYR A 170 35.47 -18.79 7.49
CA TYR A 170 35.37 -17.47 8.09
C TYR A 170 36.77 -16.85 8.29
N GLY A 171 37.06 -15.74 7.63
CA GLY A 171 38.25 -14.95 7.86
C GLY A 171 38.18 -14.22 9.20
N LYS A 172 39.24 -14.30 10.03
CA LYS A 172 39.37 -13.48 11.25
C LYS A 172 39.64 -12.03 10.88
N LYS A 173 38.75 -11.08 11.26
CA LYS A 173 39.14 -9.67 11.35
C LYS A 173 40.12 -9.49 12.53
N PRO A 174 41.27 -8.84 12.35
CA PRO A 174 42.15 -8.54 13.47
C PRO A 174 41.43 -7.61 14.44
N HIS A 175 41.38 -7.93 15.72
CA HIS A 175 40.83 -7.20 16.87
C HIS A 175 39.40 -7.50 17.37
N VAL A 176 38.80 -8.66 17.11
CA VAL A 176 37.60 -9.09 17.83
C VAL A 176 37.94 -10.30 18.70
N GLU A 177 38.07 -10.08 20.02
CA GLU A 177 38.23 -11.15 21.01
C GLU A 177 36.92 -11.90 21.25
N GLY A 178 37.00 -13.22 21.16
CA GLY A 178 36.27 -14.27 21.85
C GLY A 178 34.75 -14.21 21.98
N PHE A 179 34.04 -14.80 21.03
CA PHE A 179 32.72 -15.39 21.29
C PHE A 179 32.79 -16.91 20.96
N ASP A 180 33.09 -17.72 21.96
CA ASP A 180 33.31 -19.16 21.80
C ASP A 180 32.09 -20.06 22.13
N THR A 181 30.89 -19.51 22.40
CA THR A 181 29.74 -20.29 22.90
C THR A 181 28.58 -20.48 21.92
N PHE A 182 28.54 -19.74 20.81
CA PHE A 182 27.63 -20.00 19.69
C PHE A 182 28.48 -20.02 18.41
N GLY A 183 28.08 -20.84 17.41
CA GLY A 183 28.73 -20.76 16.11
C GLY A 183 28.78 -19.28 15.69
N LYS A 184 29.96 -18.78 15.31
CA LYS A 184 30.20 -17.33 15.08
C LYS A 184 29.14 -16.65 14.17
N ARG A 185 28.59 -17.43 13.24
CA ARG A 185 27.50 -17.01 12.34
C ARG A 185 26.18 -16.82 13.08
N GLU A 186 25.78 -17.78 13.91
CA GLU A 186 24.52 -17.74 14.64
C GLU A 186 24.49 -16.61 15.68
N GLY A 187 25.60 -16.41 16.38
CA GLY A 187 25.77 -15.29 17.31
C GLY A 187 25.69 -13.94 16.61
N ALA A 188 26.31 -13.80 15.43
CA ALA A 188 26.27 -12.57 14.65
C ALA A 188 24.84 -12.26 14.14
N VAL A 189 24.11 -13.26 13.66
CA VAL A 189 22.70 -13.12 13.24
C VAL A 189 21.81 -12.76 14.43
N ALA A 190 22.01 -13.38 15.59
CA ALA A 190 21.25 -13.05 16.80
C ALA A 190 21.45 -11.60 17.24
N LEU A 191 22.67 -11.08 17.13
CA LEU A 191 22.99 -9.68 17.44
C LEU A 191 22.34 -8.71 16.43
N GLN A 192 22.34 -9.05 15.14
CA GLN A 192 21.64 -8.26 14.12
C GLN A 192 20.12 -8.21 14.38
N ILE A 193 19.50 -9.33 14.71
CA ILE A 193 18.09 -9.42 15.05
C ILE A 193 17.79 -8.54 16.28
N SER A 194 18.60 -8.65 17.32
CA SER A 194 18.47 -7.80 18.51
C SER A 194 18.60 -6.31 18.17
N ALA A 195 19.55 -5.94 17.32
CA ALA A 195 19.73 -4.56 16.88
C ALA A 195 18.53 -4.04 16.09
N ILE A 196 17.93 -4.86 15.23
CA ILE A 196 16.70 -4.53 14.46
C ILE A 196 15.54 -4.21 15.40
N TYR A 197 15.28 -5.05 16.41
CA TYR A 197 14.22 -4.78 17.40
C TYR A 197 14.52 -3.53 18.24
N ASN A 198 15.77 -3.28 18.58
CA ASN A 198 16.17 -2.09 19.33
C ASN A 198 16.12 -0.79 18.49
N LEU A 199 15.97 -0.87 17.17
CA LEU A 199 15.67 0.30 16.31
C LEU A 199 14.21 0.74 16.39
N LEU A 200 13.30 -0.09 16.91
CA LEU A 200 11.87 0.23 16.97
C LEU A 200 11.56 1.54 17.71
N PRO A 201 12.14 1.86 18.88
CA PRO A 201 11.91 3.14 19.55
C PRO A 201 12.38 4.35 18.73
N PHE A 202 13.49 4.21 17.98
CA PHE A 202 13.99 5.25 17.08
C PHE A 202 13.05 5.44 15.88
N PHE A 203 12.56 4.35 15.29
CA PHE A 203 11.63 4.38 14.17
C PHE A 203 10.27 4.97 14.57
N ARG A 204 9.78 4.71 15.78
CA ARG A 204 8.56 5.31 16.35
C ARG A 204 8.73 6.77 16.74
N GLY A 205 9.94 7.24 16.96
CA GLY A 205 10.24 8.59 17.42
C GLY A 205 10.26 8.74 18.95
N ASP A 206 10.28 7.65 19.72
CA ASP A 206 10.32 7.67 21.19
C ASP A 206 11.56 8.40 21.70
N TYR A 207 12.66 8.38 20.95
CA TYR A 207 13.93 9.07 21.24
C TYR A 207 14.12 10.38 20.46
N GLY A 208 13.10 10.85 19.75
CA GLY A 208 13.06 12.12 19.04
C GLY A 208 12.88 11.97 17.52
N GLU A 209 12.19 12.92 16.92
CA GLU A 209 11.83 12.93 15.48
C GLU A 209 13.05 12.86 14.56
N SER A 210 14.20 13.41 14.97
CA SER A 210 15.43 13.41 14.15
C SER A 210 15.99 12.02 13.86
N PHE A 211 15.64 11.01 14.65
CA PHE A 211 16.10 9.64 14.47
C PHE A 211 15.19 8.77 13.61
N ARG A 212 13.94 9.18 13.39
CA ARG A 212 12.93 8.36 12.69
C ARG A 212 13.33 8.05 11.25
N MET A 213 13.70 9.06 10.48
CA MET A 213 14.12 8.89 9.09
C MET A 213 15.41 8.06 8.95
N PRO A 214 16.49 8.31 9.72
CA PRO A 214 17.67 7.44 9.75
C PRO A 214 17.35 5.99 10.08
N ALA A 215 16.49 5.72 11.08
CA ALA A 215 16.07 4.38 11.46
C ALA A 215 15.32 3.68 10.32
N PHE A 216 14.38 4.38 9.68
CA PHE A 216 13.65 3.85 8.52
C PHE A 216 14.60 3.51 7.36
N ASN A 217 15.52 4.40 7.00
CA ASN A 217 16.49 4.16 5.94
C ASN A 217 17.36 2.92 6.23
N LEU A 218 17.76 2.72 7.47
CA LEU A 218 18.55 1.57 7.88
C LEU A 218 17.75 0.26 7.75
N LEU A 219 16.49 0.23 8.21
CA LEU A 219 15.59 -0.91 8.09
C LEU A 219 15.27 -1.25 6.63
N LYS A 220 14.98 -0.22 5.81
CA LYS A 220 14.78 -0.35 4.36
C LYS A 220 16.01 -0.95 3.68
N SER A 221 17.19 -0.43 3.97
CA SER A 221 18.44 -0.90 3.39
C SER A 221 18.77 -2.33 3.81
N ALA A 222 18.49 -2.70 5.06
CA ALA A 222 18.67 -4.07 5.54
C ALA A 222 17.74 -5.06 4.82
N TRP A 223 16.46 -4.67 4.59
CA TRP A 223 15.53 -5.47 3.79
C TRP A 223 16.02 -5.65 2.36
N GLN A 224 16.40 -4.56 1.69
CA GLN A 224 16.92 -4.61 0.32
C GLN A 224 18.17 -5.48 0.20
N ALA A 225 19.13 -5.31 1.13
CA ALA A 225 20.36 -6.12 1.15
C ALA A 225 20.06 -7.61 1.30
N MET A 226 19.11 -7.99 2.16
CA MET A 226 18.69 -9.37 2.34
C MET A 226 18.12 -10.00 1.05
N GLN A 227 17.38 -9.21 0.26
CA GLN A 227 16.72 -9.68 -0.96
C GLN A 227 17.57 -9.50 -2.25
N GLN A 228 18.67 -8.73 -2.19
CA GLN A 228 19.41 -8.25 -3.35
C GLN A 228 19.81 -9.35 -4.34
N ASP A 229 20.35 -10.47 -3.86
CA ASP A 229 20.80 -11.55 -4.75
C ASP A 229 19.64 -12.20 -5.50
N SER A 230 18.51 -12.38 -4.83
CA SER A 230 17.29 -12.94 -5.45
C SER A 230 16.71 -11.97 -6.48
N LEU A 231 16.73 -10.67 -6.18
CA LEU A 231 16.27 -9.62 -7.11
C LEU A 231 17.17 -9.52 -8.34
N LYS A 232 18.50 -9.61 -8.19
CA LYS A 232 19.44 -9.66 -9.34
C LYS A 232 19.22 -10.90 -10.21
N LYS A 233 18.97 -12.07 -9.60
CA LYS A 233 18.62 -13.29 -10.34
C LYS A 233 17.32 -13.10 -11.14
N TRP A 234 16.35 -12.36 -10.60
CA TRP A 234 15.10 -12.03 -11.27
C TRP A 234 15.32 -11.25 -12.56
N GLU A 235 16.15 -10.21 -12.53
CA GLU A 235 16.48 -9.40 -13.71
C GLU A 235 17.10 -10.22 -14.85
N THR A 236 17.82 -11.30 -14.50
CA THR A 236 18.49 -12.18 -15.45
C THR A 236 17.69 -13.43 -15.84
N ALA A 237 16.53 -13.67 -15.22
CA ALA A 237 15.76 -14.91 -15.38
C ALA A 237 15.05 -15.08 -16.75
N ASN A 238 15.14 -14.10 -17.67
CA ASN A 238 14.66 -14.14 -19.05
C ASN A 238 13.30 -14.87 -19.23
N SER A 239 12.25 -14.39 -18.58
CA SER A 239 10.85 -14.85 -18.74
C SER A 239 10.59 -16.36 -18.54
N SER A 240 11.55 -17.13 -18.03
CA SER A 240 11.34 -18.53 -17.69
C SER A 240 10.48 -18.67 -16.43
N SER A 241 9.21 -19.02 -16.58
CA SER A 241 8.25 -19.11 -15.46
C SER A 241 8.72 -20.03 -14.33
N ASN A 242 9.46 -21.09 -14.62
CA ASN A 242 9.99 -21.98 -13.59
C ASN A 242 11.10 -21.33 -12.77
N LYS A 243 12.03 -20.61 -13.42
CA LYS A 243 13.09 -19.85 -12.73
C LYS A 243 12.50 -18.71 -11.90
N GLN A 244 11.53 -18.01 -12.44
CA GLN A 244 10.83 -16.96 -11.69
C GLN A 244 10.15 -17.50 -10.43
N ARG A 245 9.43 -18.62 -10.51
CA ARG A 245 8.82 -19.28 -9.35
C ARG A 245 9.85 -19.71 -8.30
N GLU A 246 11.00 -20.18 -8.72
CA GLU A 246 12.09 -20.53 -7.81
C GLU A 246 12.64 -19.30 -7.06
N ILE A 247 12.85 -18.19 -7.78
CA ILE A 247 13.29 -16.93 -7.17
C ILE A 247 12.25 -16.39 -6.19
N ILE A 248 10.96 -16.45 -6.53
CA ILE A 248 9.88 -16.08 -5.60
C ILE A 248 9.90 -16.92 -4.33
N ARG A 249 10.13 -18.22 -4.44
CA ARG A 249 10.29 -19.09 -3.25
C ARG A 249 11.51 -18.68 -2.42
N GLU A 250 12.61 -18.27 -3.06
CA GLU A 250 13.81 -17.77 -2.37
C GLU A 250 13.51 -16.45 -1.64
N LEU A 251 12.82 -15.48 -2.30
CA LEU A 251 12.38 -14.21 -1.70
C LEU A 251 11.52 -14.46 -0.44
N ARG A 252 10.53 -15.32 -0.53
CA ARG A 252 9.64 -15.69 0.59
C ARG A 252 10.41 -16.36 1.73
N ARG A 253 11.28 -17.33 1.43
CA ARG A 253 12.10 -18.00 2.43
C ARG A 253 13.02 -17.05 3.18
N LYS A 254 13.60 -16.05 2.49
CA LYS A 254 14.41 -15.00 3.14
C LYS A 254 13.56 -14.10 4.03
N ALA A 255 12.36 -13.72 3.60
CA ALA A 255 11.41 -12.96 4.40
C ALA A 255 10.94 -13.71 5.66
N GLU A 256 10.86 -15.04 5.59
CA GLU A 256 10.52 -15.93 6.72
C GLU A 256 11.73 -16.29 7.59
N SER A 257 12.95 -15.90 7.20
CA SER A 257 14.13 -16.05 8.04
C SER A 257 14.02 -15.22 9.33
N PRO A 258 14.75 -15.56 10.41
CA PRO A 258 14.68 -14.80 11.66
C PRO A 258 14.95 -13.30 11.48
N MET A 259 15.85 -12.93 10.56
CA MET A 259 16.11 -11.53 10.20
C MET A 259 14.93 -10.90 9.46
N GLY A 260 14.35 -11.59 8.47
CA GLY A 260 13.19 -11.12 7.72
C GLY A 260 11.96 -10.93 8.63
N VAL A 261 11.75 -11.84 9.56
CA VAL A 261 10.71 -11.75 10.61
C VAL A 261 10.90 -10.49 11.46
N ALA A 262 12.11 -10.25 11.97
CA ALA A 262 12.41 -9.07 12.78
C ALA A 262 12.18 -7.76 12.00
N LEU A 263 12.68 -7.69 10.77
CA LEU A 263 12.47 -6.53 9.88
C LEU A 263 10.98 -6.30 9.59
N THR A 264 10.22 -7.37 9.33
CA THR A 264 8.77 -7.28 9.09
C THR A 264 8.04 -6.73 10.32
N HIS A 265 8.32 -7.26 11.52
CA HIS A 265 7.70 -6.78 12.76
C HIS A 265 7.98 -5.28 13.02
N VAL A 266 9.21 -4.83 12.77
CA VAL A 266 9.56 -3.43 13.00
C VAL A 266 8.97 -2.51 11.93
N LEU A 267 9.08 -2.87 10.65
CA LEU A 267 8.54 -2.08 9.53
C LEU A 267 7.00 -2.00 9.57
N LEU A 268 6.32 -3.09 9.94
CA LEU A 268 4.86 -3.14 10.05
C LEU A 268 4.36 -2.79 11.47
N SER A 269 5.20 -2.19 12.32
CA SER A 269 4.79 -1.74 13.65
C SER A 269 3.81 -0.58 13.59
N LEU A 270 2.94 -0.49 14.61
CA LEU A 270 1.96 0.58 14.76
C LEU A 270 2.47 1.68 15.71
N ASP A 271 2.04 2.91 15.45
CA ASP A 271 2.17 4.00 16.41
C ASP A 271 1.30 3.72 17.65
N GLN A 272 1.85 3.92 18.84
CA GLN A 272 1.18 3.66 20.10
C GLN A 272 0.00 4.59 20.40
N LYS A 273 -0.02 5.80 19.81
CA LYS A 273 -1.02 6.83 20.10
C LYS A 273 -2.31 6.63 19.32
N ASN A 274 -2.20 6.40 18.01
CA ASN A 274 -3.33 6.32 17.09
C ASN A 274 -3.53 4.93 16.49
N MET A 275 -2.65 3.98 16.80
CA MET A 275 -2.68 2.60 16.30
C MET A 275 -2.70 2.55 14.76
N GLN A 276 -1.99 3.47 14.12
CA GLN A 276 -1.77 3.50 12.68
C GLN A 276 -0.37 2.99 12.33
N LEU A 277 -0.22 2.52 11.09
CA LEU A 277 1.07 2.05 10.58
C LEU A 277 2.11 3.18 10.63
N ASN A 278 3.25 2.96 11.29
CA ASN A 278 4.32 3.96 11.39
C ASN A 278 4.85 4.43 10.03
N LEU A 279 4.80 3.58 9.00
CA LEU A 279 5.18 3.94 7.63
C LEU A 279 4.34 5.08 7.04
N ARG A 280 3.13 5.35 7.55
CA ARG A 280 2.30 6.49 7.11
C ARG A 280 2.95 7.84 7.37
N ASP A 281 3.88 7.92 8.29
CA ASP A 281 4.60 9.15 8.62
C ASP A 281 5.74 9.46 7.62
N PHE A 282 5.97 8.57 6.63
CA PHE A 282 7.03 8.70 5.62
C PHE A 282 6.46 8.63 4.18
N PRO A 283 5.43 9.43 3.83
CA PRO A 283 4.71 9.29 2.56
C PRO A 283 5.61 9.47 1.33
N GLU A 284 6.67 10.28 1.42
CA GLU A 284 7.64 10.51 0.36
C GLU A 284 8.59 9.32 0.13
N MET A 285 8.70 8.41 1.08
CA MET A 285 9.61 7.26 1.02
C MET A 285 8.91 5.97 0.57
N LEU A 286 7.59 5.97 0.51
CA LEU A 286 6.80 4.80 0.11
C LEU A 286 6.89 4.49 -1.40
N PRO A 287 6.91 5.50 -2.30
CA PRO A 287 7.13 5.22 -3.72
C PRO A 287 8.45 4.47 -3.94
N ASN A 288 8.40 3.43 -4.80
CA ASN A 288 9.54 2.54 -5.10
C ASN A 288 10.15 1.80 -3.89
N LEU A 289 9.43 1.68 -2.78
CA LEU A 289 9.86 0.89 -1.63
C LEU A 289 9.90 -0.59 -2.01
N CYS A 290 10.99 -1.29 -1.71
CA CYS A 290 11.08 -2.73 -1.91
C CYS A 290 10.59 -3.48 -0.66
N LEU A 291 9.52 -4.25 -0.83
CA LEU A 291 8.93 -5.15 0.17
C LEU A 291 8.73 -6.57 -0.41
N ALA A 292 9.55 -6.93 -1.41
CA ALA A 292 9.47 -8.21 -2.10
C ALA A 292 9.53 -9.39 -1.11
N GLY A 293 8.60 -10.33 -1.24
CA GLY A 293 8.48 -11.51 -0.40
C GLY A 293 7.93 -11.27 1.01
N MET A 294 7.67 -10.02 1.41
CA MET A 294 7.22 -9.70 2.78
C MET A 294 5.88 -10.38 3.12
N ASN A 295 5.77 -10.87 4.34
CA ASN A 295 4.57 -11.53 4.84
C ASN A 295 3.80 -10.62 5.81
N PHE A 296 2.65 -10.09 5.37
CA PHE A 296 1.77 -9.22 6.17
C PHE A 296 0.88 -10.00 7.16
N HIS A 297 0.88 -11.33 7.06
CA HIS A 297 0.17 -12.25 7.96
C HIS A 297 1.09 -12.95 8.95
N LEU A 298 2.30 -12.43 9.12
CA LEU A 298 3.26 -12.98 10.05
C LEU A 298 2.70 -12.94 11.48
N SER A 299 2.90 -14.01 12.25
CA SER A 299 2.51 -14.05 13.66
C SER A 299 3.14 -12.88 14.43
N GLY A 300 2.35 -12.13 15.18
CA GLY A 300 2.78 -10.95 15.92
C GLY A 300 2.67 -9.62 15.14
N VAL A 301 2.29 -9.63 13.86
CA VAL A 301 1.89 -8.43 13.12
C VAL A 301 0.41 -8.14 13.40
N ASP A 302 0.12 -6.94 13.88
CA ASP A 302 -1.26 -6.50 14.16
C ASP A 302 -2.07 -6.38 12.86
N GLU A 303 -3.36 -6.76 12.90
CA GLU A 303 -4.24 -6.65 11.72
C GLU A 303 -4.35 -5.22 11.18
N LYS A 304 -4.28 -4.22 12.05
CA LYS A 304 -4.29 -2.81 11.65
C LYS A 304 -3.08 -2.41 10.80
N ALA A 305 -1.98 -3.15 10.88
CA ALA A 305 -0.81 -2.96 10.02
C ALA A 305 -1.08 -3.32 8.55
N ARG A 306 -2.18 -4.02 8.27
CA ARG A 306 -2.64 -4.32 6.90
C ARG A 306 -3.41 -3.15 6.25
N ASN A 307 -3.65 -2.05 6.97
CA ASN A 307 -4.31 -0.87 6.42
C ASN A 307 -3.31 0.06 5.72
N TRP A 308 -3.30 -0.02 4.39
CA TRP A 308 -2.48 0.80 3.49
C TRP A 308 -3.34 1.70 2.60
N SER A 309 -4.62 1.89 2.98
CA SER A 309 -5.58 2.71 2.22
C SER A 309 -5.10 4.15 2.08
N GLY A 310 -5.31 4.73 0.88
CA GLY A 310 -4.96 6.11 0.55
C GLY A 310 -3.46 6.41 0.43
N LEU A 311 -2.58 5.41 0.58
CA LEU A 311 -1.13 5.64 0.48
C LEU A 311 -0.66 5.73 -0.98
N ASN A 312 0.38 6.53 -1.21
CA ASN A 312 1.10 6.54 -2.48
C ASN A 312 2.18 5.44 -2.49
N LEU A 313 1.88 4.36 -3.18
CA LEU A 313 2.70 3.16 -3.34
C LEU A 313 3.16 2.99 -4.80
N SER A 314 3.28 4.11 -5.53
CA SER A 314 3.69 4.06 -6.93
C SER A 314 5.08 3.43 -7.08
N GLY A 315 5.21 2.44 -7.97
CA GLY A 315 6.46 1.73 -8.22
C GLY A 315 6.94 0.85 -7.07
N VAL A 316 6.14 0.60 -6.04
CA VAL A 316 6.48 -0.32 -4.94
C VAL A 316 6.74 -1.72 -5.47
N ASP A 317 7.74 -2.40 -4.93
CA ASP A 317 8.06 -3.79 -5.25
C ASP A 317 7.47 -4.73 -4.19
N PHE A 318 6.38 -5.38 -4.54
CA PHE A 318 5.69 -6.41 -3.75
C PHE A 318 5.80 -7.81 -4.36
N ARG A 319 6.79 -8.05 -5.25
CA ARG A 319 6.95 -9.37 -5.87
C ARG A 319 6.92 -10.50 -4.86
N GLY A 320 5.99 -11.42 -5.04
CA GLY A 320 5.84 -12.58 -4.17
C GLY A 320 5.41 -12.29 -2.74
N ALA A 321 5.03 -11.06 -2.39
CA ALA A 321 4.56 -10.72 -1.05
C ALA A 321 3.23 -11.42 -0.71
N TYR A 322 3.02 -11.71 0.58
CA TYR A 322 1.76 -12.22 1.12
C TYR A 322 0.90 -11.05 1.59
N LEU A 323 -0.03 -10.61 0.72
CA LEU A 323 -0.89 -9.44 0.88
C LEU A 323 -2.38 -9.82 1.03
N LYS A 324 -2.65 -11.04 1.45
CA LYS A 324 -4.03 -11.48 1.69
C LYS A 324 -4.76 -10.50 2.61
N GLU A 325 -6.03 -10.16 2.31
CA GLU A 325 -6.86 -9.26 3.12
C GLU A 325 -6.27 -7.86 3.39
N VAL A 326 -5.17 -7.45 2.73
CA VAL A 326 -4.59 -6.11 2.89
C VAL A 326 -5.56 -5.07 2.34
N GLN A 327 -5.68 -3.94 3.05
CA GLN A 327 -6.54 -2.83 2.68
C GLN A 327 -5.73 -1.81 1.88
N PHE A 328 -6.05 -1.70 0.59
CA PHE A 328 -5.45 -0.77 -0.38
C PHE A 328 -6.51 0.18 -0.98
N GLU A 329 -7.65 0.36 -0.32
CA GLU A 329 -8.69 1.26 -0.82
C GLU A 329 -8.10 2.65 -1.12
N GLU A 330 -8.43 3.20 -2.30
CA GLU A 330 -7.98 4.53 -2.75
C GLU A 330 -6.45 4.70 -2.83
N SER A 331 -5.66 3.64 -2.68
CA SER A 331 -4.20 3.73 -2.77
C SER A 331 -3.73 3.95 -4.21
N GLN A 332 -2.55 4.56 -4.35
CA GLN A 332 -1.89 4.75 -5.64
C GLN A 332 -0.83 3.65 -5.83
N LEU A 333 -1.15 2.66 -6.65
CA LEU A 333 -0.29 1.51 -6.99
C LEU A 333 0.20 1.60 -8.45
N LYS A 334 0.29 2.80 -9.00
CA LYS A 334 0.76 3.00 -10.38
C LYS A 334 2.15 2.41 -10.56
N ARG A 335 2.32 1.55 -11.58
CA ARG A 335 3.57 0.82 -11.85
C ARG A 335 4.10 0.00 -10.68
N ALA A 336 3.24 -0.39 -9.74
CA ALA A 336 3.62 -1.31 -8.67
C ALA A 336 3.95 -2.69 -9.27
N ASP A 337 5.00 -3.33 -8.76
CA ASP A 337 5.36 -4.70 -9.13
C ASP A 337 4.74 -5.67 -8.11
N LEU A 338 3.66 -6.31 -8.51
CA LEU A 338 2.86 -7.25 -7.71
C LEU A 338 2.94 -8.68 -8.28
N GLN A 339 3.96 -8.96 -9.11
CA GLN A 339 4.11 -10.27 -9.73
C GLN A 339 4.20 -11.38 -8.68
N TYR A 340 3.41 -12.44 -8.87
CA TYR A 340 3.33 -13.58 -7.93
C TYR A 340 2.89 -13.20 -6.49
N ALA A 341 2.42 -11.99 -6.24
CA ALA A 341 1.87 -11.61 -4.94
C ALA A 341 0.57 -12.36 -4.65
N ASP A 342 0.33 -12.63 -3.38
CA ASP A 342 -0.96 -13.15 -2.91
C ASP A 342 -1.81 -11.97 -2.39
N LEU A 343 -2.76 -11.56 -3.21
CA LEU A 343 -3.72 -10.48 -2.97
C LEU A 343 -5.13 -11.07 -2.73
N SER A 344 -5.23 -12.35 -2.38
CA SER A 344 -6.53 -12.98 -2.14
C SER A 344 -7.30 -12.22 -1.06
N GLU A 345 -8.61 -11.99 -1.30
CA GLU A 345 -9.49 -11.24 -0.40
C GLU A 345 -9.01 -9.79 -0.11
N ALA A 346 -8.03 -9.26 -0.83
CA ALA A 346 -7.55 -7.88 -0.67
C ALA A 346 -8.63 -6.85 -1.03
N LYS A 347 -8.63 -5.70 -0.35
CA LYS A 347 -9.54 -4.60 -0.59
C LYS A 347 -8.84 -3.53 -1.43
N LEU A 348 -9.21 -3.45 -2.70
CA LEU A 348 -8.60 -2.57 -3.71
C LEU A 348 -9.62 -1.59 -4.31
N GLN A 349 -10.74 -1.31 -3.61
CA GLN A 349 -11.77 -0.39 -4.11
C GLN A 349 -11.18 0.99 -4.40
N ASN A 350 -11.47 1.53 -5.57
CA ASN A 350 -10.97 2.82 -6.05
C ASN A 350 -9.43 2.91 -6.15
N ALA A 351 -8.69 1.82 -6.02
CA ALA A 351 -7.23 1.82 -6.14
C ALA A 351 -6.79 2.17 -7.57
N LYS A 352 -5.63 2.83 -7.70
CA LYS A 352 -5.03 3.23 -8.98
C LYS A 352 -3.87 2.30 -9.34
N LEU A 353 -4.16 1.29 -10.16
CA LEU A 353 -3.24 0.23 -10.59
C LEU A 353 -2.73 0.43 -12.04
N LEU A 354 -2.75 1.67 -12.53
CA LEU A 354 -2.32 2.02 -13.89
C LEU A 354 -0.90 1.50 -14.17
N PHE A 355 -0.72 0.70 -15.21
CA PHE A 355 0.55 0.04 -15.58
C PHE A 355 1.12 -0.88 -14.49
N ALA A 356 0.33 -1.37 -13.54
CA ALA A 356 0.81 -2.30 -12.54
C ALA A 356 1.16 -3.67 -13.15
N GLU A 357 2.20 -4.31 -12.63
CA GLU A 357 2.63 -5.65 -13.03
C GLU A 357 2.04 -6.67 -12.05
N LEU A 358 1.07 -7.45 -12.50
CA LEU A 358 0.28 -8.41 -11.70
C LEU A 358 0.38 -9.84 -12.25
N GLN A 359 1.41 -10.14 -13.06
CA GLN A 359 1.53 -11.46 -13.68
C GLN A 359 1.64 -12.55 -12.62
N ASN A 360 0.83 -13.59 -12.80
CA ASN A 360 0.77 -14.73 -11.88
C ASN A 360 0.36 -14.37 -10.44
N ALA A 361 -0.19 -13.17 -10.20
CA ALA A 361 -0.73 -12.78 -8.90
C ALA A 361 -2.02 -13.56 -8.59
N ASN A 362 -2.25 -13.81 -7.31
CA ASN A 362 -3.53 -14.32 -6.81
C ASN A 362 -4.40 -13.16 -6.32
N LEU A 363 -5.47 -12.86 -7.02
CA LEU A 363 -6.48 -11.85 -6.70
C LEU A 363 -7.85 -12.50 -6.43
N SER A 364 -7.88 -13.80 -6.14
CA SER A 364 -9.13 -14.51 -5.89
C SER A 364 -9.90 -13.85 -4.74
N TYR A 365 -11.21 -13.66 -4.92
CA TYR A 365 -12.11 -12.98 -3.96
C TYR A 365 -11.72 -11.52 -3.65
N ALA A 366 -10.75 -10.92 -4.34
CA ALA A 366 -10.37 -9.52 -4.11
C ALA A 366 -11.48 -8.56 -4.54
N ASN A 367 -11.61 -7.43 -3.82
CA ASN A 367 -12.54 -6.38 -4.18
C ASN A 367 -11.81 -5.23 -4.91
N LEU A 368 -11.99 -5.20 -6.23
CA LEU A 368 -11.42 -4.22 -7.16
C LEU A 368 -12.51 -3.25 -7.69
N GLN A 369 -13.60 -3.08 -6.99
CA GLN A 369 -14.70 -2.21 -7.41
C GLN A 369 -14.21 -0.78 -7.68
N ASN A 370 -14.55 -0.23 -8.86
CA ASN A 370 -14.11 1.08 -9.33
C ASN A 370 -12.57 1.24 -9.43
N ALA A 371 -11.78 0.17 -9.38
CA ALA A 371 -10.33 0.25 -9.53
C ALA A 371 -9.93 0.63 -10.96
N ASP A 372 -8.81 1.35 -11.10
CA ASP A 372 -8.23 1.70 -12.39
C ASP A 372 -7.03 0.79 -12.69
N LEU A 373 -7.27 -0.20 -13.56
CA LEU A 373 -6.29 -1.19 -14.03
C LEU A 373 -5.87 -0.92 -15.50
N THR A 374 -6.04 0.32 -15.97
CA THR A 374 -5.67 0.70 -17.34
C THR A 374 -4.24 0.28 -17.65
N GLU A 375 -4.07 -0.46 -18.75
CA GLU A 375 -2.77 -0.98 -19.21
C GLU A 375 -2.02 -1.84 -18.16
N ALA A 376 -2.71 -2.37 -17.15
CA ALA A 376 -2.11 -3.28 -16.19
C ALA A 376 -1.85 -4.67 -16.84
N ASN A 377 -0.79 -5.34 -16.38
CA ASN A 377 -0.44 -6.66 -16.86
C ASN A 377 -0.88 -7.74 -15.85
N LEU A 378 -1.97 -8.41 -16.17
CA LEU A 378 -2.61 -9.47 -15.36
C LEU A 378 -2.41 -10.87 -15.98
N GLN A 379 -1.38 -11.04 -16.81
CA GLN A 379 -1.15 -12.30 -17.50
C GLN A 379 -1.01 -13.47 -16.51
N ASN A 380 -1.78 -14.55 -16.72
CA ASN A 380 -1.85 -15.72 -15.84
C ASN A 380 -2.31 -15.41 -14.40
N ALA A 381 -2.87 -14.25 -14.11
CA ALA A 381 -3.40 -13.92 -12.77
C ALA A 381 -4.66 -14.74 -12.46
N ASP A 382 -4.86 -15.02 -11.18
CA ASP A 382 -6.10 -15.63 -10.69
C ASP A 382 -7.02 -14.55 -10.10
N LEU A 383 -8.14 -14.31 -10.78
CA LEU A 383 -9.20 -13.35 -10.39
C LEU A 383 -10.52 -14.10 -10.12
N THR A 384 -10.44 -15.40 -9.75
CA THR A 384 -11.62 -16.21 -9.43
C THR A 384 -12.49 -15.49 -8.40
N GLU A 385 -13.78 -15.30 -8.70
CA GLU A 385 -14.77 -14.64 -7.84
C GLU A 385 -14.38 -13.20 -7.41
N ALA A 386 -13.41 -12.56 -8.07
CA ALA A 386 -13.06 -11.17 -7.78
C ALA A 386 -14.21 -10.20 -8.16
N ASN A 387 -14.37 -9.13 -7.38
CA ASN A 387 -15.33 -8.07 -7.68
C ASN A 387 -14.64 -6.92 -8.44
N LEU A 388 -14.84 -6.87 -9.75
CA LEU A 388 -14.33 -5.86 -10.70
C LEU A 388 -15.46 -4.93 -11.18
N GLN A 389 -16.55 -4.81 -10.44
CA GLN A 389 -17.68 -3.97 -10.84
C GLN A 389 -17.24 -2.51 -11.05
N ASN A 390 -17.60 -1.93 -12.20
CA ASN A 390 -17.21 -0.59 -12.64
C ASN A 390 -15.67 -0.38 -12.74
N ALA A 391 -14.86 -1.42 -12.75
CA ALA A 391 -13.41 -1.28 -12.89
C ALA A 391 -13.04 -0.87 -14.33
N ASN A 392 -11.97 -0.10 -14.48
CA ASN A 392 -11.39 0.21 -15.76
C ASN A 392 -10.21 -0.74 -16.04
N LEU A 393 -10.40 -1.64 -17.01
CA LEU A 393 -9.43 -2.63 -17.50
C LEU A 393 -9.03 -2.33 -18.95
N SER A 394 -9.24 -1.09 -19.43
CA SER A 394 -8.93 -0.73 -20.80
C SER A 394 -7.46 -1.00 -21.10
N LYS A 395 -7.19 -1.68 -22.24
CA LYS A 395 -5.86 -2.13 -22.69
C LYS A 395 -5.12 -3.05 -21.71
N ALA A 396 -5.76 -3.56 -20.66
CA ALA A 396 -5.14 -4.50 -19.75
C ALA A 396 -4.79 -5.83 -20.44
N ASN A 397 -3.67 -6.43 -20.03
CA ASN A 397 -3.27 -7.76 -20.52
C ASN A 397 -3.76 -8.84 -19.54
N LEU A 398 -4.85 -9.50 -19.87
CA LEU A 398 -5.48 -10.60 -19.13
C LEU A 398 -5.25 -11.96 -19.80
N GLN A 399 -4.21 -12.09 -20.63
CA GLN A 399 -3.94 -13.33 -21.35
C GLN A 399 -3.73 -14.50 -20.38
N ASN A 400 -4.46 -15.61 -20.58
CA ASN A 400 -4.48 -16.79 -19.73
C ASN A 400 -4.98 -16.52 -18.28
N ALA A 401 -5.54 -15.38 -17.97
CA ALA A 401 -6.06 -15.09 -16.63
C ALA A 401 -7.30 -15.94 -16.32
N ASN A 402 -7.49 -16.25 -15.05
CA ASN A 402 -8.70 -16.92 -14.56
C ASN A 402 -9.65 -15.89 -13.94
N LEU A 403 -10.75 -15.59 -14.63
CA LEU A 403 -11.82 -14.69 -14.22
C LEU A 403 -13.13 -15.48 -13.95
N SER A 404 -13.03 -16.77 -13.68
CA SER A 404 -14.24 -17.58 -13.45
C SER A 404 -15.06 -17.01 -12.29
N TYR A 405 -16.36 -16.84 -12.53
CA TYR A 405 -17.33 -16.25 -11.58
C TYR A 405 -17.03 -14.81 -11.14
N ALA A 406 -16.07 -14.13 -11.75
CA ALA A 406 -15.75 -12.73 -11.43
C ALA A 406 -16.95 -11.80 -11.76
N ASN A 407 -17.11 -10.74 -10.97
CA ASN A 407 -18.10 -9.71 -11.21
C ASN A 407 -17.47 -8.54 -12.00
N LEU A 408 -17.73 -8.49 -13.30
CA LEU A 408 -17.26 -7.46 -14.24
C LEU A 408 -18.43 -6.55 -14.70
N GLN A 409 -19.51 -6.45 -13.95
CA GLN A 409 -20.67 -5.61 -14.32
C GLN A 409 -20.22 -4.14 -14.48
N ASN A 410 -20.59 -3.54 -15.61
CA ASN A 410 -20.22 -2.18 -16.02
C ASN A 410 -18.70 -1.93 -16.13
N ALA A 411 -17.88 -2.97 -16.20
CA ALA A 411 -16.45 -2.81 -16.37
C ALA A 411 -16.09 -2.34 -17.78
N ASP A 412 -15.04 -1.53 -17.91
CA ASP A 412 -14.45 -1.16 -19.21
C ASP A 412 -13.28 -2.09 -19.54
N LEU A 413 -13.47 -2.93 -20.56
CA LEU A 413 -12.49 -3.88 -21.11
C LEU A 413 -12.07 -3.49 -22.55
N THR A 414 -12.22 -2.22 -22.91
CA THR A 414 -11.87 -1.71 -24.24
C THR A 414 -10.42 -2.05 -24.57
N GLU A 415 -10.20 -2.67 -25.74
CA GLU A 415 -8.89 -3.14 -26.22
C GLU A 415 -8.16 -4.15 -25.29
N ALA A 416 -8.84 -4.68 -24.26
CA ALA A 416 -8.22 -5.64 -23.34
C ALA A 416 -7.83 -6.95 -24.05
N ASN A 417 -6.69 -7.53 -23.65
CA ASN A 417 -6.25 -8.83 -24.14
C ASN A 417 -6.70 -9.96 -23.21
N LEU A 418 -7.77 -10.63 -23.57
CA LEU A 418 -8.38 -11.77 -22.86
C LEU A 418 -8.12 -13.12 -23.57
N GLN A 419 -7.09 -13.20 -24.40
CA GLN A 419 -6.78 -14.44 -25.14
C GLN A 419 -6.52 -15.59 -24.17
N ASN A 420 -7.21 -16.72 -24.40
CA ASN A 420 -7.17 -17.93 -23.55
C ASN A 420 -7.65 -17.69 -22.10
N ALA A 421 -8.25 -16.58 -21.78
CA ALA A 421 -8.77 -16.31 -20.43
C ALA A 421 -9.98 -17.21 -20.11
N ASN A 422 -10.14 -17.54 -18.83
CA ASN A 422 -11.30 -18.25 -18.33
C ASN A 422 -12.30 -17.26 -17.71
N LEU A 423 -13.41 -17.00 -18.38
CA LEU A 423 -14.52 -16.14 -17.96
C LEU A 423 -15.77 -16.95 -17.64
N SER A 424 -15.63 -18.27 -17.39
CA SER A 424 -16.80 -19.11 -17.16
C SER A 424 -17.62 -18.62 -15.96
N GLY A 425 -18.93 -18.45 -16.17
CA GLY A 425 -19.86 -17.94 -15.14
C GLY A 425 -19.61 -16.47 -14.73
N ALA A 426 -18.73 -15.73 -15.40
CA ALA A 426 -18.47 -14.32 -15.09
C ALA A 426 -19.69 -13.44 -15.36
N LYS A 427 -19.87 -12.39 -14.57
CA LYS A 427 -20.94 -11.40 -14.72
C LYS A 427 -20.38 -10.19 -15.50
N LEU A 428 -20.76 -10.07 -16.75
CA LEU A 428 -20.32 -9.04 -17.70
C LEU A 428 -21.48 -8.11 -18.14
N GLN A 429 -22.56 -8.05 -17.39
CA GLN A 429 -23.72 -7.21 -17.77
C GLN A 429 -23.28 -5.75 -17.88
N ASN A 430 -23.68 -5.11 -18.99
CA ASN A 430 -23.31 -3.74 -19.35
C ASN A 430 -21.78 -3.50 -19.48
N ALA A 431 -20.96 -4.52 -19.56
CA ALA A 431 -19.52 -4.35 -19.76
C ALA A 431 -19.21 -3.87 -21.18
N VAL A 432 -18.17 -3.06 -21.31
CA VAL A 432 -17.65 -2.58 -22.59
C VAL A 432 -16.43 -3.43 -23.01
N LEU A 433 -16.59 -4.21 -24.09
CA LEU A 433 -15.54 -5.09 -24.64
C LEU A 433 -15.13 -4.64 -26.07
N LEU A 434 -15.22 -3.36 -26.34
CA LEU A 434 -14.89 -2.76 -27.63
C LEU A 434 -13.44 -3.10 -28.02
N PHE A 435 -13.24 -3.71 -29.20
CA PHE A 435 -11.93 -4.20 -29.70
C PHE A 435 -11.22 -5.23 -28.80
N ALA A 436 -11.91 -5.82 -27.82
CA ALA A 436 -11.31 -6.80 -26.93
C ALA A 436 -10.86 -8.06 -27.68
N LYS A 437 -9.73 -8.65 -27.25
CA LYS A 437 -9.19 -9.88 -27.81
C LYS A 437 -9.61 -11.08 -26.94
N LEU A 438 -10.60 -11.82 -27.38
CA LEU A 438 -11.22 -12.97 -26.69
C LEU A 438 -10.93 -14.32 -27.37
N GLN A 439 -9.92 -14.38 -28.25
CA GLN A 439 -9.62 -15.63 -28.95
C GLN A 439 -9.32 -16.76 -27.96
N ASN A 440 -9.96 -17.90 -28.17
CA ASN A 440 -9.88 -19.09 -27.32
C ASN A 440 -10.35 -18.87 -25.87
N ALA A 441 -10.99 -17.76 -25.53
CA ALA A 441 -11.52 -17.50 -24.19
C ALA A 441 -12.68 -18.46 -23.86
N ASN A 442 -12.82 -18.82 -22.59
CA ASN A 442 -13.96 -19.59 -22.12
C ASN A 442 -14.99 -18.65 -21.48
N LEU A 443 -16.09 -18.41 -22.18
CA LEU A 443 -17.24 -17.60 -21.75
C LEU A 443 -18.46 -18.49 -21.36
N SER A 444 -18.25 -19.78 -21.13
CA SER A 444 -19.36 -20.68 -20.81
C SER A 444 -20.14 -20.22 -19.58
N GLY A 445 -21.45 -20.04 -19.71
CA GLY A 445 -22.33 -19.54 -18.63
C GLY A 445 -22.06 -18.08 -18.25
N ALA A 446 -21.29 -17.34 -19.00
CA ALA A 446 -21.05 -15.92 -18.76
C ALA A 446 -22.31 -15.09 -19.03
N LYS A 447 -22.54 -14.05 -18.23
CA LYS A 447 -23.69 -13.15 -18.34
C LYS A 447 -23.27 -11.86 -19.05
N LEU A 448 -23.64 -11.74 -20.32
CA LEU A 448 -23.24 -10.64 -21.22
C LEU A 448 -24.41 -9.72 -21.59
N GLN A 449 -25.50 -9.72 -20.84
CA GLN A 449 -26.67 -8.89 -21.17
C GLN A 449 -26.28 -7.40 -21.25
N ASN A 450 -26.69 -6.75 -22.33
CA ASN A 450 -26.38 -5.36 -22.64
C ASN A 450 -24.86 -5.08 -22.80
N ALA A 451 -24.02 -6.08 -22.97
CA ALA A 451 -22.59 -5.87 -23.17
C ALA A 451 -22.32 -5.34 -24.59
N THR A 452 -21.33 -4.47 -24.74
CA THR A 452 -20.86 -3.98 -26.03
C THR A 452 -19.63 -4.76 -26.45
N LEU A 453 -19.76 -5.63 -27.49
CA LEU A 453 -18.67 -6.45 -28.02
C LEU A 453 -18.21 -5.95 -29.42
N TRP A 454 -18.56 -4.76 -29.81
CA TRP A 454 -18.25 -4.22 -31.15
C TRP A 454 -16.77 -4.37 -31.48
N PHE A 455 -16.47 -4.96 -32.67
CA PHE A 455 -15.11 -5.33 -33.11
C PHE A 455 -14.34 -6.30 -32.19
N ALA A 456 -15.00 -6.96 -31.23
CA ALA A 456 -14.34 -7.95 -30.40
C ALA A 456 -13.93 -9.20 -31.21
N LYS A 457 -12.78 -9.80 -30.85
CA LYS A 457 -12.24 -10.98 -31.53
C LYS A 457 -12.57 -12.24 -30.73
N LEU A 458 -13.56 -12.99 -31.16
CA LEU A 458 -14.11 -14.16 -30.47
C LEU A 458 -13.75 -15.51 -31.11
N GLN A 459 -12.76 -15.55 -32.02
CA GLN A 459 -12.38 -16.80 -32.72
C GLN A 459 -12.07 -17.91 -31.68
N ASN A 460 -12.72 -19.07 -31.85
CA ASN A 460 -12.60 -20.23 -30.99
C ASN A 460 -13.03 -19.97 -29.50
N ALA A 461 -13.73 -18.89 -29.20
CA ALA A 461 -14.28 -18.67 -27.87
C ALA A 461 -15.40 -19.68 -27.58
N LYS A 462 -15.50 -20.12 -26.33
CA LYS A 462 -16.58 -21.02 -25.88
C LYS A 462 -17.71 -20.19 -25.27
N LEU A 463 -18.91 -20.29 -25.87
CA LEU A 463 -20.11 -19.54 -25.46
C LEU A 463 -21.22 -20.44 -24.91
N LEU A 464 -20.90 -21.67 -24.51
CA LEU A 464 -21.92 -22.63 -24.05
C LEU A 464 -22.71 -22.05 -22.87
N PHE A 465 -24.02 -21.90 -23.01
CA PHE A 465 -24.92 -21.29 -22.03
C PHE A 465 -24.60 -19.83 -21.66
N ALA A 466 -23.92 -19.09 -22.53
CA ALA A 466 -23.72 -17.65 -22.35
C ALA A 466 -25.06 -16.90 -22.56
N GLU A 467 -25.30 -15.85 -21.77
CA GLU A 467 -26.48 -15.00 -21.84
C GLU A 467 -26.13 -13.67 -22.54
N LEU A 468 -26.61 -13.49 -23.80
CA LEU A 468 -26.25 -12.36 -24.69
C LEU A 468 -27.43 -11.40 -24.98
N GLN A 469 -28.50 -11.45 -24.21
CA GLN A 469 -29.69 -10.61 -24.45
C GLN A 469 -29.29 -9.11 -24.54
N ASN A 470 -29.76 -8.43 -25.56
CA ASN A 470 -29.43 -7.03 -25.88
C ASN A 470 -27.93 -6.75 -26.07
N ALA A 471 -27.08 -7.75 -26.29
CA ALA A 471 -25.66 -7.54 -26.54
C ALA A 471 -25.41 -6.94 -27.92
N ASP A 472 -24.48 -6.01 -28.04
CA ASP A 472 -24.02 -5.45 -29.29
C ASP A 472 -22.87 -6.31 -29.85
N LEU A 473 -23.18 -7.13 -30.85
CA LEU A 473 -22.27 -8.08 -31.51
C LEU A 473 -21.79 -7.60 -32.89
N ARG A 474 -22.05 -6.33 -33.23
CA ARG A 474 -21.69 -5.77 -34.54
C ARG A 474 -20.20 -5.89 -34.79
N GLU A 475 -19.83 -6.21 -36.01
CA GLU A 475 -18.42 -6.35 -36.45
C GLU A 475 -17.56 -7.31 -35.60
N CYS A 476 -18.20 -8.16 -34.79
CA CYS A 476 -17.49 -9.19 -34.05
C CYS A 476 -16.90 -10.25 -35.00
N ALA A 477 -15.72 -10.75 -34.68
CA ALA A 477 -15.21 -11.96 -35.30
C ALA A 477 -15.84 -13.21 -34.65
N LEU A 478 -17.11 -13.44 -34.97
CA LEU A 478 -17.98 -14.50 -34.45
C LEU A 478 -18.55 -15.28 -35.62
N SER A 479 -18.71 -16.60 -35.51
CA SER A 479 -19.33 -17.46 -36.52
C SER A 479 -20.64 -18.06 -36.01
N TRP A 480 -21.45 -18.62 -36.90
CA TRP A 480 -22.67 -19.31 -36.54
C TRP A 480 -22.45 -20.50 -35.60
N GLU A 481 -21.32 -21.21 -35.74
CA GLU A 481 -20.94 -22.30 -34.84
C GLU A 481 -20.75 -21.84 -33.38
N HIS A 482 -20.38 -20.60 -33.17
CA HIS A 482 -20.32 -20.00 -31.82
C HIS A 482 -21.73 -19.75 -31.27
N LEU A 483 -22.65 -19.21 -32.10
CA LEU A 483 -24.01 -18.89 -31.69
C LEU A 483 -24.85 -20.13 -31.41
N LYS A 484 -24.63 -21.23 -32.10
CA LYS A 484 -25.29 -22.53 -31.82
C LYS A 484 -25.07 -23.03 -30.38
N GLN A 485 -24.03 -22.54 -29.69
CA GLN A 485 -23.76 -22.90 -28.31
C GLN A 485 -24.62 -22.13 -27.29
N VAL A 486 -25.24 -21.05 -27.76
CA VAL A 486 -26.08 -20.16 -26.95
C VAL A 486 -27.56 -20.62 -27.05
N SER A 487 -28.28 -20.61 -25.95
CA SER A 487 -29.71 -20.94 -25.94
C SER A 487 -30.54 -19.86 -26.64
N TYR A 488 -31.63 -20.25 -27.34
CA TYR A 488 -32.46 -19.32 -28.09
C TYR A 488 -32.85 -18.05 -27.32
N GLY A 489 -33.35 -18.18 -26.09
CA GLY A 489 -33.76 -17.02 -25.28
C GLY A 489 -32.60 -16.12 -24.84
N ASP A 490 -31.38 -16.58 -24.97
CA ASP A 490 -30.18 -15.85 -24.53
C ASP A 490 -29.57 -14.98 -25.64
N LEU A 491 -30.11 -15.05 -26.87
CA LEU A 491 -29.74 -14.17 -27.99
C LEU A 491 -30.77 -13.05 -28.24
N THR A 492 -31.88 -13.05 -27.51
CA THR A 492 -32.99 -12.11 -27.74
C THR A 492 -32.48 -10.67 -27.68
N ASP A 493 -32.92 -9.87 -28.67
CA ASP A 493 -32.59 -8.45 -28.83
C ASP A 493 -31.07 -8.14 -28.98
N SER A 494 -30.22 -9.13 -29.15
CA SER A 494 -28.81 -8.88 -29.52
C SER A 494 -28.74 -8.38 -30.97
N GLN A 495 -27.66 -7.64 -31.30
CA GLN A 495 -27.56 -6.87 -32.54
C GLN A 495 -26.37 -7.31 -33.38
N ILE A 496 -26.61 -7.48 -34.71
CA ILE A 496 -25.57 -7.68 -35.74
C ILE A 496 -25.83 -6.74 -36.91
N THR A 497 -24.85 -6.50 -37.78
CA THR A 497 -25.06 -5.77 -39.03
C THR A 497 -25.57 -6.71 -40.13
N GLU A 498 -26.13 -6.15 -41.21
CA GLU A 498 -26.54 -6.90 -42.41
C GLU A 498 -25.32 -7.57 -43.03
N ASP A 499 -24.15 -6.86 -43.08
CA ASP A 499 -22.89 -7.42 -43.59
C ASP A 499 -22.40 -8.58 -42.73
N ASP A 500 -22.47 -8.47 -41.39
CA ASP A 500 -22.18 -9.58 -40.49
C ASP A 500 -23.06 -10.79 -40.78
N PHE A 501 -24.38 -10.56 -40.98
CA PHE A 501 -25.30 -11.65 -41.32
C PHE A 501 -24.92 -12.28 -42.67
N ALA A 502 -24.73 -11.47 -43.72
CA ALA A 502 -24.45 -11.93 -45.05
C ALA A 502 -23.15 -12.72 -45.13
N ASP A 503 -22.07 -12.18 -44.54
CA ASP A 503 -20.72 -12.71 -44.72
C ASP A 503 -20.36 -13.81 -43.71
N LYS A 504 -20.87 -13.71 -42.48
CA LYS A 504 -20.43 -14.57 -41.37
C LYS A 504 -21.45 -15.60 -40.93
N PHE A 505 -22.76 -15.26 -40.97
CA PHE A 505 -23.79 -16.13 -40.43
C PHE A 505 -24.58 -16.86 -41.49
N TYR A 506 -25.00 -16.19 -42.55
CA TYR A 506 -25.83 -16.79 -43.56
C TYR A 506 -25.17 -18.00 -44.24
N PRO A 507 -23.88 -17.98 -44.64
CA PRO A 507 -23.24 -19.13 -45.27
C PRO A 507 -23.20 -20.40 -44.42
N GLU A 508 -23.08 -20.23 -43.12
CA GLU A 508 -23.07 -21.35 -42.15
C GLU A 508 -24.48 -21.77 -41.65
N TRP A 509 -25.41 -20.83 -41.67
CA TRP A 509 -26.79 -21.04 -41.16
C TRP A 509 -27.74 -21.62 -42.23
N LYS A 510 -27.59 -21.21 -43.48
CA LYS A 510 -28.42 -21.67 -44.59
C LYS A 510 -28.37 -23.20 -44.77
N ALA A 511 -29.41 -23.78 -45.38
CA ALA A 511 -29.34 -25.17 -45.83
C ALA A 511 -28.37 -25.34 -47.01
N GLU A 512 -27.78 -26.54 -47.17
CA GLU A 512 -26.84 -26.83 -48.29
C GLU A 512 -27.44 -26.55 -49.70
N THR A 513 -28.77 -26.61 -49.81
CA THR A 513 -29.52 -26.37 -51.07
C THR A 513 -29.91 -24.90 -51.26
N ASP A 514 -29.71 -24.05 -50.29
CA ASP A 514 -30.07 -22.63 -50.39
C ASP A 514 -29.01 -21.87 -51.19
N PRO A 515 -29.38 -20.86 -52.00
CA PRO A 515 -28.45 -20.08 -52.82
C PRO A 515 -27.49 -19.26 -51.91
N GLU A 516 -26.36 -18.82 -52.51
CA GLU A 516 -25.47 -17.89 -51.87
C GLU A 516 -26.12 -16.53 -51.72
N TRP A 517 -25.66 -15.72 -50.71
CA TRP A 517 -26.28 -14.42 -50.37
C TRP A 517 -26.39 -13.46 -51.54
N GLU A 518 -25.31 -13.38 -52.35
CA GLU A 518 -25.21 -12.49 -53.51
C GLU A 518 -26.19 -12.89 -54.61
N ALA A 519 -26.57 -14.16 -54.68
CA ALA A 519 -27.52 -14.67 -55.66
C ALA A 519 -28.99 -14.44 -55.30
N LEU A 520 -29.27 -14.04 -54.04
CA LEU A 520 -30.62 -13.77 -53.56
C LEU A 520 -31.12 -12.42 -54.06
N THR A 521 -32.41 -12.37 -54.43
CA THR A 521 -33.12 -11.11 -54.60
C THR A 521 -33.32 -10.40 -53.26
N GLU A 522 -33.58 -9.09 -53.26
CA GLU A 522 -33.84 -8.30 -52.04
C GLU A 522 -34.98 -8.89 -51.18
N GLY A 523 -36.05 -9.39 -51.82
CA GLY A 523 -37.16 -10.04 -51.10
C GLY A 523 -36.78 -11.38 -50.48
N GLU A 524 -35.89 -12.16 -51.10
CA GLU A 524 -35.39 -13.41 -50.55
C GLU A 524 -34.39 -13.16 -49.39
N ARG A 525 -33.54 -12.12 -49.50
CA ARG A 525 -32.66 -11.65 -48.42
C ARG A 525 -33.49 -11.25 -47.21
N MET A 526 -34.53 -10.44 -47.40
CA MET A 526 -35.42 -10.04 -46.31
C MET A 526 -36.11 -11.26 -45.65
N THR A 527 -36.54 -12.25 -46.44
CA THR A 527 -37.13 -13.49 -45.93
C THR A 527 -36.15 -14.31 -45.12
N ALA A 528 -34.87 -14.42 -45.58
CA ALA A 528 -33.81 -15.10 -44.84
C ALA A 528 -33.51 -14.41 -43.51
N MET A 529 -33.39 -13.07 -43.49
CA MET A 529 -33.18 -12.29 -42.28
C MET A 529 -34.34 -12.44 -41.31
N GLN A 530 -35.63 -12.40 -41.78
CA GLN A 530 -36.81 -12.62 -40.95
C GLN A 530 -36.83 -14.01 -40.32
N LYS A 531 -36.45 -15.03 -41.09
CA LYS A 531 -36.37 -16.41 -40.59
C LYS A 531 -35.25 -16.51 -39.52
N PHE A 532 -34.09 -15.95 -39.77
CA PHE A 532 -32.97 -15.93 -38.81
C PHE A 532 -33.35 -15.22 -37.52
N HIS A 533 -33.97 -14.02 -37.61
CA HIS A 533 -34.51 -13.33 -36.44
C HIS A 533 -35.52 -14.19 -35.67
N GLY A 534 -36.46 -14.81 -36.37
CA GLY A 534 -37.46 -15.71 -35.77
C GLY A 534 -36.84 -16.91 -35.04
N GLU A 535 -35.68 -17.40 -35.49
CA GLU A 535 -34.99 -18.53 -34.90
C GLU A 535 -34.01 -18.12 -33.77
N THR A 536 -33.47 -16.91 -33.79
CA THR A 536 -32.44 -16.45 -32.85
C THR A 536 -32.90 -15.35 -31.92
N GLY A 537 -33.90 -14.54 -32.32
CA GLY A 537 -34.30 -13.32 -31.64
C GLY A 537 -33.34 -12.14 -31.83
N MET A 538 -32.30 -12.30 -32.69
CA MET A 538 -31.33 -11.25 -32.95
C MET A 538 -31.88 -10.20 -33.92
N TYR A 539 -31.57 -8.92 -33.69
CA TYR A 539 -31.83 -7.85 -34.64
C TYR A 539 -30.71 -7.67 -35.65
N ILE A 540 -31.10 -7.45 -36.92
CA ILE A 540 -30.19 -7.12 -38.00
C ILE A 540 -30.34 -5.63 -38.29
N LEU A 541 -29.26 -4.87 -38.27
CA LEU A 541 -29.22 -3.43 -38.48
C LEU A 541 -28.67 -3.10 -39.86
N ASN A 542 -29.22 -2.05 -40.50
CA ASN A 542 -28.67 -1.50 -41.75
C ASN A 542 -27.42 -0.60 -41.47
N GLU A 543 -26.81 -0.07 -42.55
CA GLU A 543 -25.70 0.89 -42.46
C GLU A 543 -25.97 2.15 -41.63
N ARG A 544 -27.28 2.47 -41.38
CA ARG A 544 -27.69 3.62 -40.55
C ARG A 544 -28.01 3.23 -39.11
N GLU A 545 -27.65 2.04 -38.72
CA GLU A 545 -27.97 1.46 -37.40
C GLU A 545 -29.49 1.34 -37.11
N GLU A 546 -30.33 1.31 -38.14
CA GLU A 546 -31.77 1.11 -38.03
C GLU A 546 -32.06 -0.38 -38.15
N GLN A 547 -33.02 -0.88 -37.36
CA GLN A 547 -33.49 -2.28 -37.46
C GLN A 547 -34.14 -2.50 -38.82
N ILE A 548 -33.68 -3.48 -39.57
CA ILE A 548 -34.26 -3.89 -40.85
C ILE A 548 -35.50 -4.72 -40.61
N ILE A 549 -35.51 -5.48 -39.52
CA ILE A 549 -36.61 -6.36 -39.14
C ILE A 549 -37.12 -5.94 -37.76
N PRO A 550 -38.40 -5.59 -37.62
CA PRO A 550 -38.98 -5.19 -36.35
C PRO A 550 -39.09 -6.34 -35.36
#